data_ab01eca506c4812a5aeb85a8e891c7c4
#
_entry.id   ab01eca506c4812a5aeb85a8e891c7c4
#
_cell.length_a   1.000
_cell.length_b   1.000
_cell.length_c   1.000
_cell.angle_alpha   90.00
_cell.angle_beta   90.00
_cell.angle_gamma   90.00
#
_symmetry.space_group_name_H-M   'P 1'
#
loop_
_entity.id
_entity.type
_entity.pdbx_description
1 polymer ?
#
loop_
_entity_poly.entity_id
_entity_poly.type
_entity_poly.pdbx_seq_one_letter_code
_entity_poly.pdbx_strand_id
1 'polypeptide(L)'
;MDSIRAVKEQLGEEEARRLLHATLSAAREVGVDVDVVNTPYLNSIHPGDQGTYPGNLDLEERLHGILRWNAMMIVTRGNKYFEGIGGHISTYASASHAWEIGFNHFFRGKDGDGSGDHLYWQGHASPGIYARAWLEGRLTLENMERFRQE
;
A
#
# COMPACT_ATOMS: atom_id res chain seq x y z
N MET A 1 -35.22 -9.36 -12.55
CA MET A 1 -34.19 -9.36 -13.60
C MET A 1 -34.46 -8.38 -14.73
N ASP A 2 -35.72 -8.06 -14.96
CA ASP A 2 -36.10 -7.17 -16.08
C ASP A 2 -35.66 -5.70 -15.89
N SER A 3 -35.58 -5.22 -14.64
CA SER A 3 -35.24 -3.83 -14.34
C SER A 3 -33.80 -3.47 -14.74
N ILE A 4 -32.81 -4.33 -14.45
CA ILE A 4 -31.40 -4.06 -14.82
C ILE A 4 -31.21 -4.18 -16.33
N ARG A 5 -31.92 -5.10 -16.98
CA ARG A 5 -31.90 -5.22 -18.44
C ARG A 5 -32.48 -3.96 -19.09
N ALA A 6 -33.59 -3.45 -18.59
CA ALA A 6 -34.20 -2.23 -19.08
C ALA A 6 -33.27 -1.01 -18.90
N VAL A 7 -32.61 -0.89 -17.75
CA VAL A 7 -31.63 0.17 -17.51
C VAL A 7 -30.46 0.07 -18.49
N LYS A 8 -29.93 -1.15 -18.71
CA LYS A 8 -28.83 -1.34 -19.67
C LYS A 8 -29.24 -0.98 -21.09
N GLU A 9 -30.46 -1.34 -21.50
CA GLU A 9 -30.98 -1.06 -22.84
C GLU A 9 -31.27 0.43 -23.06
N GLN A 10 -31.73 1.15 -22.03
CA GLN A 10 -32.14 2.56 -22.11
C GLN A 10 -31.03 3.54 -21.82
N LEU A 11 -30.19 3.25 -20.84
CA LEU A 11 -29.18 4.17 -20.30
C LEU A 11 -27.74 3.69 -20.53
N GLY A 12 -27.56 2.50 -21.06
CA GLY A 12 -26.26 1.91 -21.31
C GLY A 12 -25.67 1.08 -20.15
N GLU A 13 -24.58 0.40 -20.45
CA GLU A 13 -23.94 -0.54 -19.53
C GLU A 13 -23.33 0.16 -18.31
N GLU A 14 -22.78 1.34 -18.50
CA GLU A 14 -22.13 2.11 -17.44
C GLU A 14 -23.13 2.52 -16.34
N GLU A 15 -24.29 3.03 -16.73
CA GLU A 15 -25.32 3.43 -15.80
C GLU A 15 -25.97 2.22 -15.10
N ALA A 16 -26.13 1.10 -15.79
CA ALA A 16 -26.58 -0.14 -15.17
C ALA A 16 -25.59 -0.62 -14.10
N ARG A 17 -24.28 -0.51 -14.37
CA ARG A 17 -23.22 -0.85 -13.44
C ARG A 17 -23.24 0.07 -12.22
N ARG A 18 -23.33 1.39 -12.42
CA ARG A 18 -23.42 2.40 -11.37
C ARG A 18 -24.59 2.13 -10.42
N LEU A 19 -25.76 1.86 -10.96
CA LEU A 19 -26.95 1.53 -10.16
C LEU A 19 -26.80 0.24 -9.35
N LEU A 20 -26.19 -0.79 -9.92
CA LEU A 20 -25.91 -2.03 -9.20
C LEU A 20 -24.96 -1.78 -8.02
N HIS A 21 -23.89 -1.04 -8.24
CA HIS A 21 -22.94 -0.69 -7.16
C HIS A 21 -23.61 0.12 -6.05
N ALA A 22 -24.38 1.13 -6.39
CA ALA A 22 -25.11 1.93 -5.42
C ALA A 22 -26.09 1.08 -4.59
N THR A 23 -26.79 0.14 -5.25
CA THR A 23 -27.72 -0.77 -4.59
C THR A 23 -27.01 -1.73 -3.64
N LEU A 24 -25.85 -2.28 -4.04
CA LEU A 24 -25.03 -3.15 -3.20
C LEU A 24 -24.44 -2.40 -1.99
N SER A 25 -24.00 -1.15 -2.19
CA SER A 25 -23.53 -0.31 -1.09
C SER A 25 -24.64 0.00 -0.09
N ALA A 26 -25.79 0.41 -0.56
CA ALA A 26 -26.95 0.66 0.30
C ALA A 26 -27.42 -0.61 1.04
N ALA A 27 -27.37 -1.77 0.39
CA ALA A 27 -27.69 -3.04 1.04
C ALA A 27 -26.77 -3.33 2.23
N ARG A 28 -25.46 -3.10 2.07
CA ARG A 28 -24.46 -3.26 3.15
C ARG A 28 -24.69 -2.29 4.31
N GLU A 29 -25.01 -1.03 4.02
CA GLU A 29 -25.28 0.00 5.04
C GLU A 29 -26.48 -0.38 5.93
N VAL A 30 -27.49 -1.06 5.38
CA VAL A 30 -28.65 -1.55 6.15
C VAL A 30 -28.47 -2.96 6.70
N GLY A 31 -27.24 -3.51 6.64
CA GLY A 31 -26.91 -4.81 7.23
C GLY A 31 -27.36 -6.03 6.42
N VAL A 32 -27.71 -5.86 5.14
CA VAL A 32 -27.98 -6.99 4.24
C VAL A 32 -26.66 -7.52 3.71
N ASP A 33 -26.33 -8.74 4.11
CA ASP A 33 -25.17 -9.46 3.58
C ASP A 33 -25.45 -9.90 2.15
N VAL A 34 -24.64 -9.42 1.22
CA VAL A 34 -24.74 -9.77 -0.19
C VAL A 34 -23.43 -10.44 -0.59
N ASP A 35 -23.51 -11.72 -0.91
CA ASP A 35 -22.39 -12.48 -1.47
C ASP A 35 -22.00 -11.89 -2.82
N VAL A 36 -21.01 -11.02 -2.80
CA VAL A 36 -20.38 -10.53 -4.02
C VAL A 36 -19.30 -11.53 -4.43
N VAL A 37 -19.51 -12.18 -5.55
CA VAL A 37 -18.50 -13.06 -6.14
C VAL A 37 -17.30 -12.20 -6.54
N ASN A 38 -16.31 -12.12 -5.67
CA ASN A 38 -15.01 -11.52 -6.01
C ASN A 38 -14.29 -12.45 -6.99
N THR A 39 -14.15 -12.00 -8.23
CA THR A 39 -13.21 -12.63 -9.13
C THR A 39 -11.82 -12.04 -8.92
N PRO A 40 -10.73 -12.83 -9.03
CA PRO A 40 -9.37 -12.40 -8.67
C PRO A 40 -8.82 -11.21 -9.48
N TYR A 41 -9.53 -10.74 -10.48
CA TYR A 41 -9.08 -9.66 -11.36
C TYR A 41 -10.07 -8.50 -11.51
N LEU A 42 -11.15 -8.50 -10.73
CA LEU A 42 -12.11 -7.39 -10.74
C LEU A 42 -11.92 -6.53 -9.48
N ASN A 43 -11.65 -5.26 -9.69
CA ASN A 43 -11.69 -4.28 -8.62
C ASN A 43 -13.14 -4.15 -8.12
N SER A 44 -13.31 -4.16 -6.79
CA SER A 44 -14.62 -3.95 -6.17
C SER A 44 -15.11 -2.51 -6.27
N ILE A 45 -14.19 -1.56 -6.51
CA ILE A 45 -14.46 -0.14 -6.73
C ILE A 45 -14.22 0.18 -8.19
N HIS A 46 -15.23 0.71 -8.88
CA HIS A 46 -15.07 1.14 -10.25
C HIS A 46 -14.15 2.37 -10.33
N PRO A 47 -13.28 2.50 -11.36
CA PRO A 47 -12.37 3.65 -11.48
C PRO A 47 -13.06 5.02 -11.41
N GLY A 48 -14.30 5.13 -11.94
CA GLY A 48 -15.09 6.37 -11.86
C GLY A 48 -15.61 6.71 -10.46
N ASP A 49 -15.65 5.73 -9.56
CA ASP A 49 -16.10 5.89 -8.17
C ASP A 49 -14.94 6.13 -7.20
N GLN A 50 -13.70 6.10 -7.71
CA GLN A 50 -12.53 6.40 -6.91
C GLN A 50 -12.50 7.89 -6.55
N GLY A 51 -12.32 8.17 -5.26
CA GLY A 51 -12.06 9.53 -4.80
C GLY A 51 -10.76 10.10 -5.39
N THR A 52 -10.63 11.41 -5.35
CA THR A 52 -9.38 12.09 -5.71
C THR A 52 -8.26 11.60 -4.78
N TYR A 53 -7.11 11.24 -5.35
CA TYR A 53 -5.94 10.84 -4.57
C TYR A 53 -5.53 11.97 -3.61
N PRO A 54 -5.40 11.72 -2.29
CA PRO A 54 -5.21 12.78 -1.30
C PRO A 54 -3.79 13.34 -1.25
N GLY A 55 -2.84 12.69 -1.92
CA GLY A 55 -1.41 13.03 -1.89
C GLY A 55 -0.90 13.66 -3.18
N ASN A 56 0.40 13.86 -3.22
CA ASN A 56 1.13 14.30 -4.40
C ASN A 56 1.83 13.10 -5.05
N LEU A 57 1.22 12.52 -6.08
CA LEU A 57 1.72 11.32 -6.76
C LEU A 57 3.16 11.46 -7.25
N ASP A 58 3.52 12.60 -7.88
CA ASP A 58 4.87 12.82 -8.39
C ASP A 58 5.93 12.82 -7.27
N LEU A 59 5.60 13.42 -6.15
CA LEU A 59 6.48 13.43 -4.98
C LEU A 59 6.59 12.04 -4.37
N GLU A 60 5.49 11.34 -4.23
CA GLU A 60 5.45 10.00 -3.63
C GLU A 60 6.16 8.96 -4.50
N GLU A 61 6.02 9.03 -5.81
CA GLU A 61 6.79 8.18 -6.73
C GLU A 61 8.30 8.42 -6.61
N ARG A 62 8.71 9.68 -6.48
CA ARG A 62 10.13 10.02 -6.27
C ARG A 62 10.64 9.48 -4.93
N LEU A 63 9.88 9.66 -3.85
CA LEU A 63 10.21 9.12 -2.53
C LEU A 63 10.29 7.59 -2.57
N HIS A 64 9.32 6.94 -3.19
CA HIS A 64 9.32 5.50 -3.37
C HIS A 64 10.56 5.01 -4.13
N GLY A 65 10.95 5.71 -5.20
CA GLY A 65 12.18 5.42 -5.93
C GLY A 65 13.44 5.51 -5.06
N ILE A 66 13.55 6.56 -4.24
CA ILE A 66 14.66 6.76 -3.30
C ILE A 66 14.69 5.66 -2.25
N LEU A 67 13.55 5.32 -1.67
CA LEU A 67 13.43 4.27 -0.66
C LEU A 67 13.84 2.90 -1.20
N ARG A 68 13.35 2.54 -2.39
CA ARG A 68 13.72 1.29 -3.06
C ARG A 68 15.22 1.22 -3.36
N TRP A 69 15.79 2.32 -3.84
CA TRP A 69 17.24 2.41 -4.08
C TRP A 69 18.04 2.18 -2.79
N ASN A 70 17.69 2.87 -1.71
CA ASN A 70 18.38 2.72 -0.44
C ASN A 70 18.21 1.31 0.13
N ALA A 71 17.03 0.72 0.06
CA ALA A 71 16.80 -0.67 0.48
C ALA A 71 17.69 -1.66 -0.29
N MET A 72 17.82 -1.48 -1.60
CA MET A 72 18.72 -2.29 -2.43
C MET A 72 20.18 -2.08 -2.04
N MET A 73 20.59 -0.83 -1.81
CA MET A 73 21.98 -0.49 -1.45
C MET A 73 22.39 -1.07 -0.10
N ILE A 74 21.50 -1.05 0.90
CA ILE A 74 21.73 -1.69 2.21
C ILE A 74 22.10 -3.16 2.02
N VAL A 75 21.25 -3.89 1.31
CA VAL A 75 21.44 -5.33 1.07
C VAL A 75 22.70 -5.60 0.25
N THR A 76 22.92 -4.83 -0.82
CA THR A 76 24.09 -5.01 -1.69
C THR A 76 25.40 -4.74 -0.94
N ARG A 77 25.45 -3.66 -0.14
CA ARG A 77 26.61 -3.34 0.68
C ARG A 77 26.82 -4.38 1.78
N GLY A 78 25.76 -4.76 2.48
CA GLY A 78 25.85 -5.80 3.51
C GLY A 78 26.47 -7.08 2.96
N ASN A 79 25.96 -7.59 1.85
CA ASN A 79 26.50 -8.82 1.23
C ASN A 79 27.91 -8.67 0.68
N LYS A 80 28.35 -7.45 0.34
CA LYS A 80 29.72 -7.20 -0.11
C LYS A 80 30.75 -7.29 1.01
N TYR A 81 30.39 -6.83 2.21
CA TYR A 81 31.32 -6.75 3.34
C TYR A 81 31.21 -7.92 4.30
N PHE A 82 30.09 -8.62 4.30
CA PHE A 82 29.80 -9.70 5.25
C PHE A 82 29.14 -10.86 4.51
N GLU A 83 29.92 -11.92 4.32
CA GLU A 83 29.42 -13.12 3.66
C GLU A 83 28.28 -13.77 4.47
N GLY A 84 27.21 -14.16 3.79
CA GLY A 84 26.09 -14.87 4.40
C GLY A 84 25.07 -14.01 5.14
N ILE A 85 25.23 -12.68 5.19
CA ILE A 85 24.22 -11.79 5.82
C ILE A 85 22.88 -11.93 5.14
N GLY A 86 22.88 -12.09 3.83
CA GLY A 86 21.67 -12.20 3.04
C GLY A 86 20.91 -10.86 2.97
N GLY A 87 19.61 -10.96 2.77
CA GLY A 87 18.68 -9.86 2.60
C GLY A 87 17.77 -10.15 1.42
N HIS A 88 16.47 -9.90 1.60
CA HIS A 88 15.47 -10.21 0.60
C HIS A 88 14.85 -8.93 0.06
N ILE A 89 15.36 -8.46 -1.08
CA ILE A 89 14.83 -7.27 -1.74
C ILE A 89 13.45 -7.54 -2.32
N SER A 90 13.20 -8.76 -2.81
CA SER A 90 11.96 -9.13 -3.47
C SER A 90 10.71 -8.98 -2.59
N THR A 91 10.80 -9.39 -1.32
CA THR A 91 9.69 -9.26 -0.38
C THR A 91 9.34 -7.78 -0.14
N TYR A 92 10.34 -6.95 0.09
CA TYR A 92 10.10 -5.52 0.21
C TYR A 92 9.56 -4.92 -1.10
N ALA A 93 10.15 -5.26 -2.24
CA ALA A 93 9.74 -4.72 -3.53
C ALA A 93 8.27 -5.04 -3.85
N SER A 94 7.81 -6.25 -3.52
CA SER A 94 6.41 -6.64 -3.73
C SER A 94 5.43 -5.88 -2.84
N ALA A 95 5.82 -5.51 -1.63
CA ALA A 95 4.97 -4.83 -0.66
C ALA A 95 5.20 -3.31 -0.59
N SER A 96 6.19 -2.78 -1.30
CA SER A 96 6.69 -1.42 -1.12
C SER A 96 5.61 -0.34 -1.32
N HIS A 97 4.76 -0.45 -2.33
CA HIS A 97 3.67 0.50 -2.55
C HIS A 97 2.67 0.51 -1.39
N ALA A 98 2.29 -0.65 -0.87
CA ALA A 98 1.36 -0.73 0.25
C ALA A 98 1.96 -0.08 1.52
N TRP A 99 3.26 -0.29 1.77
CA TRP A 99 3.95 0.33 2.87
C TRP A 99 4.07 1.86 2.72
N GLU A 100 4.44 2.33 1.54
CA GLU A 100 4.56 3.78 1.30
C GLU A 100 3.21 4.49 1.44
N ILE A 101 2.15 3.94 0.88
CA ILE A 101 0.79 4.47 1.07
C ILE A 101 0.40 4.43 2.54
N GLY A 102 0.71 3.34 3.25
CA GLY A 102 0.49 3.23 4.69
C GLY A 102 1.16 4.36 5.47
N PHE A 103 2.45 4.59 5.24
CA PHE A 103 3.21 5.66 5.90
C PHE A 103 2.78 7.07 5.50
N ASN A 104 2.42 7.28 4.26
CA ASN A 104 2.09 8.61 3.78
C ASN A 104 0.67 9.05 4.16
N HIS A 105 -0.27 8.11 4.32
CA HIS A 105 -1.68 8.46 4.43
C HIS A 105 -2.45 7.82 5.59
N PHE A 106 -1.95 6.73 6.17
CA PHE A 106 -2.73 5.95 7.13
C PHE A 106 -2.09 5.84 8.52
N PHE A 107 -0.79 5.55 8.58
CA PHE A 107 -0.13 5.32 9.86
C PHE A 107 0.10 6.63 10.61
N ARG A 108 -0.19 6.60 11.90
CA ARG A 108 -0.09 7.76 12.79
C ARG A 108 1.22 7.70 13.57
N GLY A 109 1.96 8.80 13.55
CA GLY A 109 3.14 8.99 14.40
C GLY A 109 2.78 9.32 15.84
N LYS A 110 3.81 9.61 16.64
CA LYS A 110 3.66 10.02 18.06
C LYS A 110 3.54 11.53 18.22
N ASP A 111 3.43 12.26 17.15
CA ASP A 111 3.37 13.73 17.06
C ASP A 111 1.96 14.29 17.29
N GLY A 112 0.95 13.42 17.47
CA GLY A 112 -0.42 13.78 17.82
C GLY A 112 -0.80 13.37 19.25
N ASP A 113 -2.08 13.57 19.58
CA ASP A 113 -2.67 13.24 20.89
C ASP A 113 -2.83 11.71 21.10
N GLY A 114 -1.76 10.95 21.02
CA GLY A 114 -1.85 9.50 21.18
C GLY A 114 -0.51 8.77 21.18
N SER A 115 -0.57 7.47 21.40
CA SER A 115 0.62 6.61 21.42
C SER A 115 1.23 6.36 20.04
N GLY A 116 0.55 6.76 18.97
CA GLY A 116 0.87 6.37 17.61
C GLY A 116 0.53 4.91 17.30
N ASP A 117 0.69 4.54 16.04
CA ASP A 117 0.45 3.16 15.59
C ASP A 117 1.68 2.28 15.83
N HIS A 118 1.43 1.02 16.16
CA HIS A 118 2.47 0.01 16.27
C HIS A 118 2.46 -0.88 15.03
N LEU A 119 3.57 -0.89 14.30
CA LEU A 119 3.72 -1.70 13.09
C LEU A 119 4.61 -2.91 13.37
N TYR A 120 4.09 -4.10 13.06
CA TYR A 120 4.85 -5.34 13.09
C TYR A 120 5.39 -5.64 11.69
N TRP A 121 6.66 -5.40 11.51
CA TRP A 121 7.32 -5.54 10.23
C TRP A 121 7.84 -6.95 10.00
N GLN A 122 7.55 -7.52 8.83
CA GLN A 122 8.15 -8.79 8.44
C GLN A 122 9.67 -8.63 8.26
N GLY A 123 10.47 -9.48 8.91
CA GLY A 123 11.93 -9.41 8.82
C GLY A 123 12.49 -9.44 7.39
N HIS A 124 11.85 -10.20 6.48
CA HIS A 124 12.25 -10.24 5.06
C HIS A 124 12.03 -8.93 4.31
N ALA A 125 11.12 -8.07 4.78
CA ALA A 125 10.88 -6.75 4.20
C ALA A 125 11.65 -5.63 4.94
N SER A 126 12.46 -5.96 5.94
CA SER A 126 13.19 -5.00 6.78
C SER A 126 14.06 -3.99 6.03
N PRO A 127 14.67 -4.29 4.86
CA PRO A 127 15.43 -3.26 4.13
C PRO A 127 14.63 -1.99 3.86
N GLY A 128 13.32 -2.10 3.63
CA GLY A 128 12.45 -0.96 3.41
C GLY A 128 12.27 -0.08 4.63
N ILE A 129 12.02 -0.67 5.81
CA ILE A 129 11.86 0.13 7.04
C ILE A 129 13.17 0.78 7.46
N TYR A 130 14.31 0.10 7.28
CA TYR A 130 15.62 0.70 7.53
C TYR A 130 15.86 1.89 6.60
N ALA A 131 15.59 1.74 5.30
CA ALA A 131 15.72 2.82 4.34
C ALA A 131 14.85 4.02 4.71
N ARG A 132 13.61 3.79 5.10
CA ARG A 132 12.69 4.85 5.53
C ARG A 132 13.15 5.52 6.83
N ALA A 133 13.46 4.76 7.84
CA ALA A 133 13.92 5.28 9.13
C ALA A 133 15.21 6.11 8.99
N TRP A 134 16.10 5.73 8.07
CA TRP A 134 17.29 6.51 7.77
C TRP A 134 16.96 7.85 7.09
N LEU A 135 16.09 7.84 6.08
CA LEU A 135 15.66 9.08 5.41
C LEU A 135 14.90 10.03 6.34
N GLU A 136 14.19 9.49 7.32
CA GLU A 136 13.54 10.25 8.38
C GLU A 136 14.51 10.74 9.48
N GLY A 137 15.81 10.43 9.37
CA GLY A 137 16.81 10.80 10.37
C GLY A 137 16.76 10.00 11.68
N ARG A 138 16.05 8.88 11.71
CA ARG A 138 15.91 8.01 12.87
C ARG A 138 17.04 6.99 13.02
N LEU A 139 17.74 6.71 11.94
CA LEU A 139 18.92 5.84 11.92
C LEU A 139 20.13 6.62 11.39
N THR A 140 21.32 6.27 11.89
CA THR A 140 22.59 6.81 11.43
C THR A 140 23.14 5.99 10.25
N LEU A 141 24.14 6.53 9.56
CA LEU A 141 24.85 5.77 8.52
C LEU A 141 25.51 4.51 9.11
N GLU A 142 26.04 4.60 10.32
CA GLU A 142 26.63 3.46 11.02
C GLU A 142 25.63 2.34 11.24
N ASN A 143 24.39 2.65 11.68
CA ASN A 143 23.32 1.66 11.81
C ASN A 143 23.01 0.98 10.46
N MET A 144 23.03 1.75 9.37
CA MET A 144 22.80 1.23 8.03
C MET A 144 23.92 0.31 7.55
N GLU A 145 25.15 0.61 7.89
CA GLU A 145 26.33 -0.20 7.56
C GLU A 145 26.39 -1.50 8.34
N ARG A 146 25.81 -1.51 9.54
CA ARG A 146 25.68 -2.70 10.41
C ARG A 146 24.36 -3.47 10.20
N PHE A 147 23.70 -3.28 9.10
CA PHE A 147 22.46 -3.99 8.81
C PHE A 147 22.58 -5.49 9.09
N ARG A 148 21.70 -6.01 9.95
CA ARG A 148 21.66 -7.42 10.41
C ARG A 148 22.88 -7.88 11.20
N GLN A 149 23.60 -6.98 11.83
CA GLN A 149 24.78 -7.27 12.67
C GLN A 149 24.65 -6.72 14.09
N GLU A 150 23.44 -6.40 14.51
CA GLU A 150 23.15 -5.90 15.84
C GLU A 150 23.25 -7.01 16.88
#